data_f804fbc985c9d9adde72fc27e26ca50b
#
_entry.id   f804fbc985c9d9adde72fc27e26ca50b
#
_cell.length_a   1.000
_cell.length_b   1.000
_cell.length_c   1.000
_cell.angle_alpha   90.00
_cell.angle_beta   90.00
_cell.angle_gamma   90.00
#
_symmetry.space_group_name_H-M   'P 1'
#
loop_
_entity.id
_entity.type
_entity.pdbx_description
1 polymer ?
#
loop_
_entity_poly.entity_id
_entity_poly.type
_entity_poly.pdbx_seq_one_letter_code
_entity_poly.pdbx_strand_id
1 'polypeptide(L)'
;MTSDTTNVNTPDNSTISFSELGLIPPLLARLIELEYENPTLIQAQAIPSVLAGRDLIAGANTGSGKTATFALPLLQQIAQQIAEQSSPRTKSGDGNYVSGLILVPTRELAKQVADSVRSYAVHFNGAIKTVAVFGGVSVNTQMQALRGGTDILVATPGRLLDLISSNAIKLDKVKTLVLDEADRMLSLGFTEELSALMALMPNKPAQKQILLFSATFPEQVKALTAELLNDPVEIQVQSADASTLVQRVFTVNKGEKTAVLANLIKKNQWRHTLVFVNSKNGCEHLAYKLSKHDITAEVFHGDKGQGARSRVLEGFKAGDIDVLIATDIAARGLDIEKLPVVINFDLPRSPADYMHRIGRSGRAGEVGLALSLIDYEDYHHFKIIEKKNKIRLEREEVEGFEVDESLIDPSVAADKPMAKPAGTGKKKAKKNLKSKSSINTDIWSGYSEPE
;
A
#
# COMPACT_ATOMS: atom_id res chain seq x y z
N MET A 1 -24.51 -31.35 -3.79
CA MET A 1 -23.13 -31.45 -3.30
C MET A 1 -22.93 -30.28 -2.37
N THR A 2 -22.94 -30.55 -1.10
CA THR A 2 -22.94 -29.59 0.00
C THR A 2 -21.53 -29.07 0.21
N SER A 3 -21.34 -27.75 0.07
CA SER A 3 -20.09 -27.06 0.41
C SER A 3 -19.97 -26.98 1.93
N ASP A 4 -19.07 -27.76 2.49
CA ASP A 4 -18.63 -27.62 3.87
C ASP A 4 -17.79 -26.34 4.02
N THR A 5 -18.42 -25.28 4.44
CA THR A 5 -17.75 -24.12 5.03
C THR A 5 -17.30 -24.49 6.43
N THR A 6 -16.13 -25.02 6.59
CA THR A 6 -15.48 -25.16 7.90
C THR A 6 -15.16 -23.77 8.43
N ASN A 7 -16.00 -23.33 9.34
CA ASN A 7 -15.75 -22.17 10.19
C ASN A 7 -14.63 -22.56 11.17
N VAL A 8 -13.37 -22.26 10.80
CA VAL A 8 -12.23 -22.48 11.67
C VAL A 8 -12.28 -21.41 12.76
N ASN A 9 -12.62 -21.85 13.95
CA ASN A 9 -12.47 -21.08 15.19
C ASN A 9 -11.05 -20.47 15.19
N THR A 10 -10.97 -19.14 15.22
CA THR A 10 -9.72 -18.38 15.35
C THR A 10 -9.00 -18.83 16.63
N PRO A 11 -7.83 -19.46 16.55
CA PRO A 11 -7.01 -19.65 17.75
C PRO A 11 -6.51 -18.28 18.21
N ASP A 12 -6.49 -18.11 19.49
CA ASP A 12 -5.94 -16.95 20.20
C ASP A 12 -4.50 -16.70 19.70
N ASN A 13 -4.29 -15.56 19.04
CA ASN A 13 -3.09 -15.29 18.24
C ASN A 13 -1.86 -14.90 19.06
N SER A 14 -1.94 -15.02 20.38
CA SER A 14 -0.90 -14.56 21.33
C SER A 14 0.26 -15.54 21.57
N THR A 15 0.35 -16.66 20.81
CA THR A 15 1.25 -17.75 21.15
C THR A 15 2.13 -18.30 20.02
N ILE A 16 1.88 -17.97 18.73
CA ILE A 16 2.68 -18.55 17.64
C ILE A 16 3.96 -17.73 17.42
N SER A 17 5.12 -18.37 17.46
CA SER A 17 6.42 -17.75 17.17
C SER A 17 6.87 -18.04 15.72
N PHE A 18 7.81 -17.25 15.19
CA PHE A 18 8.39 -17.50 13.86
C PHE A 18 9.09 -18.87 13.77
N SER A 19 9.62 -19.40 14.87
CA SER A 19 10.26 -20.73 14.93
C SER A 19 9.29 -21.88 14.63
N GLU A 20 7.99 -21.67 14.89
CA GLU A 20 6.94 -22.67 14.66
C GLU A 20 6.43 -22.67 13.21
N LEU A 21 6.80 -21.66 12.41
CA LEU A 21 6.37 -21.54 11.01
C LEU A 21 7.19 -22.40 10.03
N GLY A 22 8.20 -23.13 10.50
CA GLY A 22 9.04 -23.99 9.66
C GLY A 22 10.16 -23.26 8.89
N LEU A 23 10.51 -22.06 9.32
CA LEU A 23 11.61 -21.28 8.74
C LEU A 23 12.98 -21.83 9.18
N ILE A 24 13.95 -21.81 8.25
CA ILE A 24 15.32 -22.27 8.51
C ILE A 24 16.10 -21.27 9.40
N PRO A 25 17.14 -21.77 10.16
CA PRO A 25 17.88 -20.96 11.13
C PRO A 25 18.43 -19.62 10.59
N PRO A 26 18.98 -19.51 9.36
CA PRO A 26 19.47 -18.24 8.85
C PRO A 26 18.39 -17.15 8.75
N LEU A 27 17.16 -17.53 8.41
CA LEU A 27 16.03 -16.60 8.34
C LEU A 27 15.54 -16.20 9.74
N LEU A 28 15.48 -17.18 10.67
CA LEU A 28 15.10 -16.89 12.07
C LEU A 28 16.10 -15.95 12.73
N ALA A 29 17.40 -16.17 12.55
CA ALA A 29 18.44 -15.26 13.06
C ALA A 29 18.26 -13.83 12.51
N ARG A 30 17.95 -13.72 11.22
CA ARG A 30 17.73 -12.40 10.60
C ARG A 30 16.47 -11.71 11.12
N LEU A 31 15.40 -12.44 11.38
CA LEU A 31 14.16 -11.87 11.95
C LEU A 31 14.40 -11.32 13.37
N ILE A 32 15.21 -11.98 14.18
CA ILE A 32 15.61 -11.50 15.50
C ILE A 32 16.40 -10.19 15.39
N GLU A 33 17.37 -10.11 14.46
CA GLU A 33 18.15 -8.88 14.22
C GLU A 33 17.27 -7.70 13.72
N LEU A 34 16.17 -8.00 13.03
CA LEU A 34 15.20 -7.03 12.55
C LEU A 34 14.10 -6.73 13.59
N GLU A 35 14.24 -7.26 14.81
CA GLU A 35 13.29 -7.05 15.90
C GLU A 35 11.86 -7.52 15.58
N TYR A 36 11.75 -8.57 14.77
CA TYR A 36 10.46 -9.21 14.50
C TYR A 36 10.13 -10.17 15.62
N GLU A 37 9.33 -9.72 16.59
CA GLU A 37 8.99 -10.50 17.78
C GLU A 37 8.02 -11.64 17.46
N ASN A 38 6.89 -11.30 16.86
CA ASN A 38 5.80 -12.24 16.56
C ASN A 38 5.35 -12.13 15.09
N PRO A 39 4.96 -13.24 14.45
CA PRO A 39 4.39 -13.19 13.12
C PRO A 39 3.03 -12.49 13.15
N THR A 40 2.78 -11.68 12.12
CA THR A 40 1.45 -11.14 11.88
C THR A 40 0.48 -12.27 11.49
N LEU A 41 -0.84 -12.03 11.58
CA LEU A 41 -1.87 -13.01 11.22
C LEU A 41 -1.66 -13.61 9.82
N ILE A 42 -1.35 -12.77 8.83
CA ILE A 42 -1.11 -13.25 7.48
C ILE A 42 0.15 -14.11 7.38
N GLN A 43 1.20 -13.74 8.11
CA GLN A 43 2.45 -14.52 8.16
C GLN A 43 2.23 -15.89 8.80
N ALA A 44 1.55 -15.92 9.95
CA ALA A 44 1.26 -17.16 10.67
C ALA A 44 0.43 -18.16 9.85
N GLN A 45 -0.55 -17.66 9.10
CA GLN A 45 -1.43 -18.51 8.29
C GLN A 45 -0.83 -18.88 6.94
N ALA A 46 -0.11 -17.98 6.29
CA ALA A 46 0.33 -18.18 4.91
C ALA A 46 1.70 -18.85 4.80
N ILE A 47 2.69 -18.52 5.65
CA ILE A 47 4.06 -19.06 5.53
C ILE A 47 4.08 -20.59 5.51
N PRO A 48 3.39 -21.31 6.40
CA PRO A 48 3.37 -22.78 6.36
C PRO A 48 2.79 -23.34 5.05
N SER A 49 1.72 -22.74 4.55
CA SER A 49 1.08 -23.14 3.30
C SER A 49 1.99 -22.91 2.08
N VAL A 50 2.71 -21.79 2.06
CA VAL A 50 3.69 -21.48 1.00
C VAL A 50 4.88 -22.46 1.04
N LEU A 51 5.38 -22.78 2.23
CA LEU A 51 6.46 -23.78 2.40
C LEU A 51 6.02 -25.19 1.98
N ALA A 52 4.73 -25.51 2.14
CA ALA A 52 4.14 -26.76 1.66
C ALA A 52 3.94 -26.80 0.13
N GLY A 53 4.31 -25.74 -0.61
CA GLY A 53 4.21 -25.69 -2.07
C GLY A 53 2.80 -25.40 -2.59
N ARG A 54 1.84 -24.98 -1.74
CA ARG A 54 0.46 -24.67 -2.12
C ARG A 54 0.37 -23.31 -2.79
N ASP A 55 -0.51 -23.16 -3.76
CA ASP A 55 -0.90 -21.86 -4.28
C ASP A 55 -1.66 -21.07 -3.21
N LEU A 56 -1.57 -19.75 -3.26
CA LEU A 56 -2.12 -18.87 -2.23
C LEU A 56 -2.90 -17.70 -2.83
N ILE A 57 -4.08 -17.42 -2.26
CA ILE A 57 -4.79 -16.14 -2.40
C ILE A 57 -4.79 -15.47 -1.03
N ALA A 58 -4.13 -14.33 -0.92
CA ALA A 58 -4.00 -13.60 0.34
C ALA A 58 -4.63 -12.20 0.24
N GLY A 59 -5.73 -12.01 0.96
CA GLY A 59 -6.40 -10.73 1.14
C GLY A 59 -5.86 -10.00 2.36
N ALA A 60 -5.06 -8.95 2.15
CA ALA A 60 -4.54 -8.17 3.24
C ALA A 60 -4.13 -6.75 2.80
N ASN A 61 -4.33 -5.79 3.69
CA ASN A 61 -3.96 -4.39 3.47
C ASN A 61 -2.44 -4.20 3.42
N THR A 62 -1.97 -3.04 2.92
CA THR A 62 -0.56 -2.63 3.05
C THR A 62 -0.16 -2.60 4.54
N GLY A 63 1.10 -2.92 4.86
CA GLY A 63 1.62 -2.96 6.24
C GLY A 63 1.18 -4.14 7.10
N SER A 64 0.44 -5.10 6.55
CA SER A 64 0.08 -6.35 7.25
C SER A 64 1.23 -7.36 7.31
N GLY A 65 2.40 -7.06 6.74
CA GLY A 65 3.53 -7.99 6.69
C GLY A 65 3.58 -8.88 5.44
N LYS A 66 2.83 -8.57 4.36
CA LYS A 66 2.79 -9.36 3.12
C LYS A 66 4.16 -9.65 2.52
N THR A 67 5.05 -8.65 2.49
CA THR A 67 6.38 -8.82 1.90
C THR A 67 7.17 -9.95 2.56
N ALA A 68 7.20 -9.99 3.89
CA ALA A 68 7.85 -11.09 4.61
C ALA A 68 7.12 -12.43 4.39
N THR A 69 5.78 -12.40 4.26
CA THR A 69 4.95 -13.59 4.05
C THR A 69 5.36 -14.39 2.81
N PHE A 70 5.69 -13.71 1.70
CA PHE A 70 6.16 -14.41 0.51
C PHE A 70 7.69 -14.48 0.39
N ALA A 71 8.42 -13.47 0.87
CA ALA A 71 9.85 -13.40 0.69
C ALA A 71 10.62 -14.44 1.53
N LEU A 72 10.21 -14.66 2.77
CA LEU A 72 10.87 -15.64 3.65
C LEU A 72 10.78 -17.07 3.10
N PRO A 73 9.60 -17.63 2.77
CA PRO A 73 9.53 -18.97 2.21
C PRO A 73 10.17 -19.06 0.81
N LEU A 74 10.08 -18.01 -0.03
CA LEU A 74 10.76 -17.99 -1.32
C LEU A 74 12.28 -18.07 -1.17
N LEU A 75 12.87 -17.33 -0.23
CA LEU A 75 14.29 -17.42 0.09
C LEU A 75 14.69 -18.80 0.58
N GLN A 76 13.87 -19.42 1.42
CA GLN A 76 14.10 -20.79 1.91
C GLN A 76 14.09 -21.81 0.77
N GLN A 77 13.08 -21.76 -0.10
CA GLN A 77 12.97 -22.64 -1.27
C GLN A 77 14.19 -22.50 -2.19
N ILE A 78 14.64 -21.28 -2.44
CA ILE A 78 15.82 -21.02 -3.28
C ILE A 78 17.10 -21.51 -2.59
N ALA A 79 17.27 -21.28 -1.30
CA ALA A 79 18.42 -21.79 -0.55
C ALA A 79 18.50 -23.31 -0.59
N GLN A 80 17.38 -24.03 -0.45
CA GLN A 80 17.31 -25.48 -0.59
C GLN A 80 17.69 -25.93 -2.00
N GLN A 81 17.18 -25.27 -3.04
CA GLN A 81 17.54 -25.58 -4.43
C GLN A 81 19.05 -25.38 -4.70
N ILE A 82 19.66 -24.35 -4.12
CA ILE A 82 21.11 -24.10 -4.24
C ILE A 82 21.90 -25.22 -3.54
N ALA A 83 21.45 -25.65 -2.36
CA ALA A 83 22.10 -26.72 -1.59
C ALA A 83 22.03 -28.09 -2.26
N GLU A 84 20.94 -28.39 -2.98
CA GLU A 84 20.72 -29.62 -3.71
C GLU A 84 21.52 -29.71 -5.03
N GLN A 85 22.01 -28.59 -5.55
CA GLN A 85 22.80 -28.58 -6.78
C GLN A 85 24.21 -29.06 -6.49
N SER A 86 24.55 -30.26 -7.01
CA SER A 86 25.85 -30.95 -6.84
C SER A 86 27.03 -30.25 -7.55
N SER A 87 26.80 -29.20 -8.32
CA SER A 87 27.82 -28.43 -9.04
C SER A 87 27.70 -26.95 -8.72
N PRO A 88 28.86 -26.25 -8.45
CA PRO A 88 28.84 -24.82 -8.32
C PRO A 88 28.24 -24.21 -9.59
N ARG A 89 27.38 -23.18 -9.45
CA ARG A 89 26.83 -22.42 -10.58
C ARG A 89 27.98 -22.02 -11.52
N THR A 90 28.07 -22.72 -12.65
CA THR A 90 29.01 -22.33 -13.69
C THR A 90 28.50 -21.01 -14.27
N LYS A 91 29.28 -19.94 -14.08
CA LYS A 91 29.01 -18.58 -14.59
C LYS A 91 28.87 -18.50 -16.12
N SER A 92 28.96 -19.60 -16.83
CA SER A 92 29.10 -19.66 -18.27
C SER A 92 28.42 -20.93 -18.82
N GLY A 93 27.17 -20.82 -19.20
CA GLY A 93 26.48 -21.84 -19.98
C GLY A 93 24.98 -21.92 -19.89
N ASP A 94 24.40 -21.64 -18.77
CA ASP A 94 22.95 -21.89 -18.55
C ASP A 94 22.02 -20.71 -18.93
N GLY A 95 22.55 -19.65 -19.47
CA GLY A 95 21.77 -18.46 -19.87
C GLY A 95 21.27 -17.62 -18.70
N ASN A 96 20.60 -16.51 -19.02
CA ASN A 96 19.99 -15.62 -18.04
C ASN A 96 18.61 -16.18 -17.65
N TYR A 97 18.50 -16.83 -16.49
CA TYR A 97 17.24 -17.39 -15.96
C TYR A 97 16.86 -16.74 -14.63
N VAL A 98 15.62 -16.99 -14.21
CA VAL A 98 15.08 -16.59 -12.91
C VAL A 98 14.32 -17.79 -12.30
N SER A 99 14.45 -17.99 -10.98
CA SER A 99 13.74 -19.03 -10.23
C SER A 99 12.49 -18.51 -9.52
N GLY A 100 12.60 -17.36 -8.86
CA GLY A 100 11.49 -16.65 -8.20
C GLY A 100 11.20 -15.33 -8.88
N LEU A 101 9.98 -15.14 -9.38
CA LEU A 101 9.53 -13.91 -10.00
C LEU A 101 8.47 -13.22 -9.12
N ILE A 102 8.72 -11.96 -8.79
CA ILE A 102 7.77 -11.12 -8.05
C ILE A 102 7.34 -9.98 -8.96
N LEU A 103 6.06 -9.94 -9.34
CA LEU A 103 5.48 -8.86 -10.14
C LEU A 103 4.79 -7.85 -9.22
N VAL A 104 5.06 -6.59 -9.47
CA VAL A 104 4.54 -5.45 -8.69
C VAL A 104 4.12 -4.32 -9.62
N PRO A 105 3.11 -3.50 -9.24
CA PRO A 105 2.56 -2.48 -10.13
C PRO A 105 3.45 -1.26 -10.34
N THR A 106 4.35 -0.94 -9.39
CA THR A 106 5.10 0.34 -9.40
C THR A 106 6.60 0.14 -9.23
N ARG A 107 7.36 1.14 -9.69
CA ARG A 107 8.83 1.17 -9.60
C ARG A 107 9.33 1.20 -8.16
N GLU A 108 8.65 2.00 -7.35
CA GLU A 108 8.98 2.19 -5.94
C GLU A 108 8.78 0.88 -5.18
N LEU A 109 7.65 0.21 -5.42
CA LEU A 109 7.37 -1.10 -4.82
C LEU A 109 8.37 -2.15 -5.29
N ALA A 110 8.80 -2.12 -6.57
CA ALA A 110 9.84 -3.04 -7.05
C ALA A 110 11.16 -2.86 -6.31
N LYS A 111 11.58 -1.61 -6.09
CA LYS A 111 12.79 -1.31 -5.31
C LYS A 111 12.63 -1.77 -3.85
N GLN A 112 11.52 -1.38 -3.20
CA GLN A 112 11.24 -1.71 -1.81
C GLN A 112 11.20 -3.22 -1.56
N VAL A 113 10.46 -3.97 -2.37
CA VAL A 113 10.38 -5.43 -2.24
C VAL A 113 11.74 -6.08 -2.45
N ALA A 114 12.52 -5.63 -3.45
CA ALA A 114 13.86 -6.16 -3.68
C ALA A 114 14.82 -5.84 -2.51
N ASP A 115 14.73 -4.65 -1.93
CA ASP A 115 15.54 -4.26 -0.77
C ASP A 115 15.14 -5.08 0.47
N SER A 116 13.85 -5.32 0.70
CA SER A 116 13.36 -6.22 1.76
C SER A 116 13.87 -7.65 1.57
N VAL A 117 13.77 -8.20 0.35
CA VAL A 117 14.28 -9.56 0.05
C VAL A 117 15.78 -9.65 0.31
N ARG A 118 16.56 -8.65 -0.11
CA ARG A 118 18.01 -8.60 0.17
C ARG A 118 18.30 -8.50 1.66
N SER A 119 17.52 -7.71 2.39
CA SER A 119 17.64 -7.59 3.84
C SER A 119 17.41 -8.92 4.54
N TYR A 120 16.41 -9.70 4.14
CA TYR A 120 16.17 -11.04 4.70
C TYR A 120 17.24 -12.05 4.29
N ALA A 121 17.90 -11.84 3.15
CA ALA A 121 18.89 -12.76 2.60
C ALA A 121 20.32 -12.58 3.16
N VAL A 122 20.57 -11.70 4.10
CA VAL A 122 21.93 -11.35 4.60
C VAL A 122 22.73 -12.57 5.04
N HIS A 123 22.12 -13.50 5.76
CA HIS A 123 22.81 -14.71 6.27
C HIS A 123 23.05 -15.81 5.23
N PHE A 124 22.64 -15.59 3.97
CA PHE A 124 23.02 -16.49 2.86
C PHE A 124 24.35 -16.12 2.19
N ASN A 125 25.10 -15.15 2.76
CA ASN A 125 26.45 -14.74 2.34
C ASN A 125 26.57 -14.44 0.83
N GLY A 126 25.56 -13.80 0.24
CA GLY A 126 25.53 -13.45 -1.18
C GLY A 126 25.26 -14.63 -2.13
N ALA A 127 24.90 -15.81 -1.60
CA ALA A 127 24.53 -16.96 -2.43
C ALA A 127 23.27 -16.73 -3.26
N ILE A 128 22.36 -15.85 -2.79
CA ILE A 128 21.08 -15.52 -3.45
C ILE A 128 21.17 -14.16 -4.11
N LYS A 129 21.07 -14.13 -5.44
CA LYS A 129 21.09 -12.88 -6.22
C LYS A 129 19.67 -12.37 -6.44
N THR A 130 19.38 -11.16 -5.95
CA THR A 130 18.10 -10.46 -6.14
C THR A 130 18.29 -9.21 -6.99
N VAL A 131 17.53 -9.09 -8.08
CA VAL A 131 17.55 -7.94 -8.99
C VAL A 131 16.15 -7.32 -9.08
N ALA A 132 16.10 -5.97 -9.11
CA ALA A 132 14.87 -5.23 -9.39
C ALA A 132 14.94 -4.60 -10.80
N VAL A 133 13.85 -4.73 -11.58
CA VAL A 133 13.72 -4.13 -12.91
C VAL A 133 12.40 -3.37 -13.05
N PHE A 134 12.49 -2.12 -13.52
CA PHE A 134 11.32 -1.24 -13.63
C PHE A 134 11.58 -0.12 -14.63
N GLY A 135 10.52 0.50 -15.13
CA GLY A 135 10.60 1.57 -16.11
C GLY A 135 11.27 2.84 -15.58
N GLY A 136 11.67 3.75 -16.48
CA GLY A 136 12.20 5.07 -16.13
C GLY A 136 13.66 5.11 -15.71
N VAL A 137 14.39 4.01 -15.83
CA VAL A 137 15.85 3.90 -15.74
C VAL A 137 16.39 3.22 -17.00
N SER A 138 17.69 3.37 -17.25
CA SER A 138 18.34 2.79 -18.43
C SER A 138 18.13 1.28 -18.51
N VAL A 139 17.66 0.81 -19.67
CA VAL A 139 17.53 -0.62 -19.97
C VAL A 139 18.88 -1.31 -19.92
N ASN A 140 19.93 -0.69 -20.47
CA ASN A 140 21.27 -1.26 -20.50
C ASN A 140 21.83 -1.56 -19.10
N THR A 141 21.61 -0.68 -18.13
CA THR A 141 22.05 -0.91 -16.74
C THR A 141 21.35 -2.13 -16.14
N GLN A 142 20.06 -2.30 -16.41
CA GLN A 142 19.29 -3.45 -15.93
C GLN A 142 19.67 -4.74 -16.66
N MET A 143 19.93 -4.68 -17.96
CA MET A 143 20.48 -5.82 -18.71
C MET A 143 21.84 -6.28 -18.14
N GLN A 144 22.71 -5.34 -17.78
CA GLN A 144 23.99 -5.68 -17.14
C GLN A 144 23.79 -6.36 -15.78
N ALA A 145 22.85 -5.87 -14.97
CA ALA A 145 22.53 -6.49 -13.68
C ALA A 145 21.98 -7.92 -13.80
N LEU A 146 21.30 -8.22 -14.92
CA LEU A 146 20.74 -9.56 -15.20
C LEU A 146 21.76 -10.54 -15.78
N ARG A 147 22.97 -10.10 -16.15
CA ARG A 147 23.98 -11.05 -16.70
C ARG A 147 24.27 -12.17 -15.72
N GLY A 148 24.28 -13.40 -16.24
CA GLY A 148 24.45 -14.63 -15.45
C GLY A 148 23.20 -15.04 -14.66
N GLY A 149 22.02 -14.49 -15.01
CA GLY A 149 20.76 -14.78 -14.36
C GLY A 149 20.58 -14.10 -13.01
N THR A 150 19.46 -14.38 -12.36
CA THR A 150 19.14 -13.94 -11.00
C THR A 150 18.26 -15.00 -10.32
N ASP A 151 18.37 -15.18 -9.01
CA ASP A 151 17.54 -16.11 -8.29
C ASP A 151 16.14 -15.56 -8.10
N ILE A 152 16.08 -14.31 -7.66
CA ILE A 152 14.83 -13.57 -7.46
C ILE A 152 14.85 -12.32 -8.33
N LEU A 153 13.80 -12.17 -9.13
CA LEU A 153 13.56 -10.99 -9.93
C LEU A 153 12.30 -10.29 -9.44
N VAL A 154 12.43 -9.03 -9.05
CA VAL A 154 11.29 -8.16 -8.75
C VAL A 154 11.08 -7.23 -9.94
N ALA A 155 9.90 -7.23 -10.53
CA ALA A 155 9.68 -6.54 -11.81
C ALA A 155 8.35 -5.81 -11.90
N THR A 156 8.34 -4.69 -12.63
CA THR A 156 7.10 -4.16 -13.20
C THR A 156 6.82 -4.83 -14.55
N PRO A 157 5.55 -5.20 -14.86
CA PRO A 157 5.22 -6.03 -16.03
C PRO A 157 5.80 -5.53 -17.36
N GLY A 158 5.54 -4.29 -17.73
CA GLY A 158 6.00 -3.74 -19.01
C GLY A 158 7.53 -3.76 -19.19
N ARG A 159 8.31 -3.38 -18.13
CA ARG A 159 9.78 -3.42 -18.21
C ARG A 159 10.31 -4.85 -18.31
N LEU A 160 9.65 -5.80 -17.68
CA LEU A 160 10.06 -7.20 -17.80
C LEU A 160 9.89 -7.69 -19.24
N LEU A 161 8.79 -7.36 -19.91
CA LEU A 161 8.57 -7.68 -21.34
C LEU A 161 9.64 -7.03 -22.24
N ASP A 162 10.01 -5.75 -22.01
CA ASP A 162 11.10 -5.09 -22.72
C ASP A 162 12.43 -5.86 -22.61
N LEU A 163 12.75 -6.35 -21.42
CA LEU A 163 13.97 -7.10 -21.16
C LEU A 163 13.95 -8.50 -21.76
N ILE A 164 12.79 -9.16 -21.78
CA ILE A 164 12.61 -10.46 -22.43
C ILE A 164 12.74 -10.31 -23.96
N SER A 165 12.08 -9.30 -24.55
CA SER A 165 12.18 -9.02 -25.99
C SER A 165 13.61 -8.70 -26.42
N SER A 166 14.42 -8.11 -25.51
CA SER A 166 15.86 -7.86 -25.70
C SER A 166 16.73 -9.09 -25.36
N ASN A 167 16.13 -10.27 -25.12
CA ASN A 167 16.81 -11.52 -24.75
C ASN A 167 17.71 -11.40 -23.51
N ALA A 168 17.39 -10.44 -22.61
CA ALA A 168 18.17 -10.21 -21.40
C ALA A 168 17.87 -11.21 -20.28
N ILE A 169 16.67 -11.80 -20.27
CA ILE A 169 16.21 -12.76 -19.25
C ILE A 169 15.17 -13.72 -19.87
N LYS A 170 15.10 -14.94 -19.32
CA LYS A 170 14.13 -15.97 -19.68
C LYS A 170 13.33 -16.40 -18.46
N LEU A 171 12.06 -16.76 -18.66
CA LEU A 171 11.14 -17.15 -17.59
C LEU A 171 10.83 -18.65 -17.55
N ASP A 172 11.46 -19.44 -18.41
CA ASP A 172 11.24 -20.89 -18.56
C ASP A 172 11.64 -21.74 -17.33
N LYS A 173 12.40 -21.14 -16.40
CA LYS A 173 12.82 -21.79 -15.14
C LYS A 173 12.13 -21.21 -13.89
N VAL A 174 11.11 -20.37 -14.05
CA VAL A 174 10.35 -19.81 -12.91
C VAL A 174 9.60 -20.92 -12.19
N LYS A 175 9.90 -21.09 -10.90
CA LYS A 175 9.25 -22.07 -10.01
C LYS A 175 8.23 -21.41 -9.08
N THR A 176 8.45 -20.17 -8.70
CA THR A 176 7.52 -19.41 -7.85
C THR A 176 7.24 -18.06 -8.48
N LEU A 177 5.96 -17.77 -8.68
CA LEU A 177 5.44 -16.49 -9.12
C LEU A 177 4.69 -15.83 -7.97
N VAL A 178 5.05 -14.60 -7.64
CA VAL A 178 4.31 -13.75 -6.71
C VAL A 178 3.69 -12.59 -7.47
N LEU A 179 2.39 -12.38 -7.29
CA LEU A 179 1.66 -11.21 -7.77
C LEU A 179 1.32 -10.36 -6.54
N ASP A 180 2.03 -9.26 -6.32
CA ASP A 180 1.75 -8.35 -5.21
C ASP A 180 0.99 -7.12 -5.70
N GLU A 181 -0.02 -6.68 -4.94
CA GLU A 181 -1.00 -5.68 -5.32
C GLU A 181 -1.67 -6.00 -6.69
N ALA A 182 -2.21 -7.23 -6.83
CA ALA A 182 -2.81 -7.71 -8.09
C ALA A 182 -3.97 -6.83 -8.55
N ASP A 183 -4.86 -6.40 -7.65
CA ASP A 183 -5.94 -5.45 -7.95
C ASP A 183 -5.40 -4.15 -8.55
N ARG A 184 -4.24 -3.74 -8.11
CA ARG A 184 -3.58 -2.54 -8.61
C ARG A 184 -2.98 -2.75 -10.01
N MET A 185 -2.33 -3.86 -10.24
CA MET A 185 -1.81 -4.18 -11.58
C MET A 185 -2.94 -4.16 -12.62
N LEU A 186 -4.07 -4.79 -12.32
CA LEU A 186 -5.24 -4.80 -13.20
C LEU A 186 -5.85 -3.40 -13.39
N SER A 187 -5.97 -2.62 -12.31
CA SER A 187 -6.51 -1.25 -12.39
C SER A 187 -5.61 -0.28 -13.18
N LEU A 188 -4.32 -0.57 -13.32
CA LEU A 188 -3.37 0.17 -14.16
C LEU A 188 -3.36 -0.30 -15.61
N GLY A 189 -4.10 -1.35 -15.94
CA GLY A 189 -4.22 -1.86 -17.30
C GLY A 189 -3.16 -2.89 -17.69
N PHE A 190 -2.44 -3.49 -16.76
CA PHE A 190 -1.40 -4.50 -17.04
C PHE A 190 -1.95 -5.90 -17.38
N THR A 191 -3.21 -6.01 -17.77
CA THR A 191 -3.85 -7.31 -18.09
C THR A 191 -3.15 -8.02 -19.24
N GLU A 192 -2.85 -7.30 -20.32
CA GLU A 192 -2.19 -7.86 -21.49
C GLU A 192 -0.75 -8.28 -21.19
N GLU A 193 0.00 -7.44 -20.48
CA GLU A 193 1.37 -7.76 -20.07
C GLU A 193 1.43 -8.97 -19.12
N LEU A 194 0.51 -9.08 -18.19
CA LEU A 194 0.41 -10.24 -17.30
C LEU A 194 0.15 -11.51 -18.12
N SER A 195 -0.82 -11.50 -19.04
CA SER A 195 -1.12 -12.64 -19.90
C SER A 195 0.08 -13.04 -20.76
N ALA A 196 0.78 -12.06 -21.35
CA ALA A 196 1.99 -12.32 -22.14
C ALA A 196 3.12 -12.94 -21.29
N LEU A 197 3.33 -12.45 -20.05
CA LEU A 197 4.31 -13.01 -19.13
C LEU A 197 3.97 -14.44 -18.71
N MET A 198 2.67 -14.71 -18.43
CA MET A 198 2.22 -16.08 -18.08
C MET A 198 2.51 -17.09 -19.19
N ALA A 199 2.31 -16.70 -20.45
CA ALA A 199 2.58 -17.55 -21.61
C ALA A 199 4.06 -17.94 -21.78
N LEU A 200 4.98 -17.17 -21.19
CA LEU A 200 6.44 -17.40 -21.24
C LEU A 200 6.97 -18.25 -20.08
N MET A 201 6.12 -18.60 -19.11
CA MET A 201 6.48 -19.41 -17.95
C MET A 201 6.07 -20.89 -18.15
N PRO A 202 6.60 -21.81 -17.32
CA PRO A 202 6.17 -23.21 -17.35
C PRO A 202 4.66 -23.37 -17.15
N ASN A 203 4.00 -24.13 -18.01
CA ASN A 203 2.54 -24.30 -18.00
C ASN A 203 2.03 -25.42 -17.08
N LYS A 204 2.92 -26.22 -16.49
CA LYS A 204 2.50 -27.34 -15.65
C LYS A 204 2.29 -26.88 -14.21
N PRO A 205 1.08 -27.05 -13.62
CA PRO A 205 0.80 -26.66 -12.23
C PRO A 205 1.77 -27.28 -11.22
N ALA A 206 2.24 -28.50 -11.45
CA ALA A 206 3.23 -29.18 -10.61
C ALA A 206 4.64 -28.57 -10.67
N GLN A 207 4.91 -27.63 -11.56
CA GLN A 207 6.23 -27.01 -11.77
C GLN A 207 6.33 -25.57 -11.30
N LYS A 208 5.20 -24.94 -10.97
CA LYS A 208 5.14 -23.52 -10.63
C LYS A 208 4.11 -23.27 -9.53
N GLN A 209 4.54 -22.68 -8.45
CA GLN A 209 3.69 -22.18 -7.36
C GLN A 209 3.32 -20.72 -7.64
N ILE A 210 2.06 -20.34 -7.39
CA ILE A 210 1.57 -18.96 -7.58
C ILE A 210 1.03 -18.41 -6.27
N LEU A 211 1.55 -17.25 -5.87
CA LEU A 211 1.15 -16.53 -4.67
C LEU A 211 0.55 -15.19 -5.08
N LEU A 212 -0.74 -15.01 -4.86
CA LEU A 212 -1.46 -13.78 -5.21
C LEU A 212 -1.83 -13.00 -3.95
N PHE A 213 -1.34 -11.77 -3.87
CA PHE A 213 -1.63 -10.82 -2.81
C PHE A 213 -2.44 -9.66 -3.38
N SER A 214 -3.56 -9.33 -2.72
CA SER A 214 -4.43 -8.23 -3.13
C SER A 214 -5.11 -7.61 -1.91
N ALA A 215 -5.36 -6.30 -1.93
CA ALA A 215 -6.14 -5.65 -0.90
C ALA A 215 -7.66 -5.81 -1.17
N THR A 216 -8.05 -5.90 -2.43
CA THR A 216 -9.43 -6.02 -2.88
C THR A 216 -9.59 -7.12 -3.92
N PHE A 217 -10.79 -7.71 -4.01
CA PHE A 217 -11.10 -8.80 -4.93
C PHE A 217 -12.27 -8.43 -5.87
N PRO A 218 -12.09 -7.43 -6.78
CA PRO A 218 -13.04 -7.16 -7.84
C PRO A 218 -13.12 -8.34 -8.81
N GLU A 219 -14.15 -8.38 -9.66
CA GLU A 219 -14.37 -9.49 -10.59
C GLU A 219 -13.16 -9.79 -11.49
N GLN A 220 -12.38 -8.77 -11.87
CA GLN A 220 -11.15 -8.96 -12.65
C GLN A 220 -10.08 -9.74 -11.88
N VAL A 221 -9.91 -9.49 -10.57
CA VAL A 221 -8.97 -10.26 -9.74
C VAL A 221 -9.48 -11.70 -9.56
N LYS A 222 -10.77 -11.88 -9.32
CA LYS A 222 -11.37 -13.24 -9.23
C LYS A 222 -11.20 -14.03 -10.51
N ALA A 223 -11.43 -13.41 -11.67
CA ALA A 223 -11.19 -14.04 -12.97
C ALA A 223 -9.73 -14.47 -13.12
N LEU A 224 -8.78 -13.58 -12.79
CA LEU A 224 -7.35 -13.88 -12.82
C LEU A 224 -6.98 -15.04 -11.87
N THR A 225 -7.55 -15.08 -10.65
CA THR A 225 -7.29 -16.17 -9.71
C THR A 225 -7.83 -17.50 -10.22
N ALA A 226 -9.03 -17.52 -10.79
CA ALA A 226 -9.63 -18.73 -11.33
C ALA A 226 -8.87 -19.29 -12.55
N GLU A 227 -8.22 -18.42 -13.32
CA GLU A 227 -7.42 -18.81 -14.49
C GLU A 227 -6.05 -19.36 -14.08
N LEU A 228 -5.40 -18.75 -13.09
CA LEU A 228 -3.98 -18.99 -12.80
C LEU A 228 -3.70 -19.99 -11.70
N LEU A 229 -4.54 -20.05 -10.65
CA LEU A 229 -4.24 -20.81 -9.44
C LEU A 229 -4.90 -22.19 -9.47
N ASN A 230 -4.21 -23.16 -8.86
CA ASN A 230 -4.70 -24.54 -8.73
C ASN A 230 -4.93 -24.87 -7.26
N ASP A 231 -6.19 -25.08 -6.86
CA ASP A 231 -6.61 -25.41 -5.48
C ASP A 231 -5.90 -24.52 -4.42
N PRO A 232 -6.01 -23.17 -4.53
CA PRO A 232 -5.28 -22.27 -3.68
C PRO A 232 -5.80 -22.28 -2.23
N VAL A 233 -4.89 -22.01 -1.29
CA VAL A 233 -5.29 -21.66 0.08
C VAL A 233 -5.76 -20.22 0.08
N GLU A 234 -6.98 -19.97 0.54
CA GLU A 234 -7.53 -18.61 0.64
C GLU A 234 -7.40 -18.08 2.07
N ILE A 235 -6.68 -16.97 2.21
CA ILE A 235 -6.48 -16.29 3.50
C ILE A 235 -7.01 -14.87 3.37
N GLN A 236 -7.96 -14.50 4.21
CA GLN A 236 -8.44 -13.13 4.31
C GLN A 236 -8.21 -12.62 5.73
N VAL A 237 -7.25 -11.71 5.86
CA VAL A 237 -6.98 -11.05 7.14
C VAL A 237 -7.68 -9.70 7.15
N GLN A 238 -8.73 -9.59 7.94
CA GLN A 238 -9.31 -8.30 8.28
C GLN A 238 -8.39 -7.64 9.31
N SER A 239 -7.90 -6.44 9.01
CA SER A 239 -7.12 -5.70 10.00
C SER A 239 -8.00 -5.40 11.20
N ALA A 240 -7.63 -5.95 12.36
CA ALA A 240 -8.25 -5.61 13.65
C ALA A 240 -8.06 -4.12 14.02
N ASP A 241 -7.12 -3.45 13.35
CA ASP A 241 -6.65 -2.10 13.69
C ASP A 241 -7.43 -0.94 13.05
N ALA A 242 -8.66 -1.18 12.56
CA ALA A 242 -9.54 -0.08 12.12
C ALA A 242 -9.89 0.90 13.27
N SER A 243 -9.59 0.52 14.52
CA SER A 243 -9.90 1.33 15.72
C SER A 243 -8.97 2.52 15.95
N THR A 244 -7.79 2.56 15.32
CA THR A 244 -6.79 3.62 15.54
C THR A 244 -6.81 4.73 14.49
N LEU A 245 -7.59 4.58 13.40
CA LEU A 245 -7.69 5.57 12.33
C LEU A 245 -8.90 6.47 12.54
N VAL A 246 -8.67 7.72 12.91
CA VAL A 246 -9.70 8.75 12.97
C VAL A 246 -9.93 9.30 11.56
N GLN A 247 -11.17 9.23 11.09
CA GLN A 247 -11.55 9.76 9.78
C GLN A 247 -12.45 10.98 9.97
N ARG A 248 -12.14 12.09 9.28
CA ARG A 248 -12.92 13.32 9.32
C ARG A 248 -13.16 13.85 7.90
N VAL A 249 -14.28 14.50 7.71
CA VAL A 249 -14.67 15.10 6.43
C VAL A 249 -15.06 16.55 6.65
N PHE A 250 -14.34 17.43 5.98
CA PHE A 250 -14.65 18.85 5.99
C PHE A 250 -15.35 19.27 4.70
N THR A 251 -16.50 19.89 4.84
CA THR A 251 -17.18 20.56 3.74
C THR A 251 -16.58 21.94 3.56
N VAL A 252 -16.22 22.30 2.34
CA VAL A 252 -15.52 23.54 2.01
C VAL A 252 -16.08 24.17 0.74
N ASN A 253 -16.01 25.48 0.61
CA ASN A 253 -16.32 26.15 -0.64
C ASN A 253 -15.28 25.80 -1.72
N LYS A 254 -15.72 25.62 -2.97
CA LYS A 254 -14.88 25.15 -4.08
C LYS A 254 -13.56 25.92 -4.26
N GLY A 255 -13.54 27.22 -4.04
CA GLY A 255 -12.34 28.04 -4.17
C GLY A 255 -11.43 28.06 -2.96
N GLU A 256 -11.86 27.56 -1.81
CA GLU A 256 -11.21 27.73 -0.51
C GLU A 256 -10.44 26.52 -0.01
N LYS A 257 -10.50 25.35 -0.70
CA LYS A 257 -9.79 24.11 -0.30
C LYS A 257 -8.34 24.37 0.11
N THR A 258 -7.60 25.21 -0.64
CA THR A 258 -6.19 25.50 -0.33
C THR A 258 -6.03 26.32 0.95
N ALA A 259 -6.86 27.34 1.16
CA ALA A 259 -6.80 28.17 2.36
C ALA A 259 -7.19 27.37 3.61
N VAL A 260 -8.22 26.52 3.49
CA VAL A 260 -8.60 25.57 4.55
C VAL A 260 -7.45 24.62 4.87
N LEU A 261 -6.83 24.01 3.85
CA LEU A 261 -5.69 23.13 4.05
C LEU A 261 -4.53 23.83 4.77
N ALA A 262 -4.17 25.05 4.30
CA ALA A 262 -3.10 25.84 4.92
C ALA A 262 -3.43 26.21 6.39
N ASN A 263 -4.68 26.58 6.66
CA ASN A 263 -5.15 26.85 8.02
C ASN A 263 -5.02 25.62 8.92
N LEU A 264 -5.49 24.46 8.45
CA LEU A 264 -5.43 23.21 9.21
C LEU A 264 -3.99 22.79 9.51
N ILE A 265 -3.08 22.86 8.53
CA ILE A 265 -1.66 22.53 8.73
C ILE A 265 -1.04 23.46 9.78
N LYS A 266 -1.23 24.77 9.67
CA LYS A 266 -0.66 25.76 10.60
C LYS A 266 -1.27 25.66 12.00
N LYS A 267 -2.60 25.59 12.11
CA LYS A 267 -3.31 25.54 13.40
C LYS A 267 -2.93 24.32 14.22
N ASN A 268 -2.69 23.19 13.57
CA ASN A 268 -2.35 21.91 14.21
C ASN A 268 -0.86 21.60 14.18
N GLN A 269 -0.04 22.46 13.59
CA GLN A 269 1.41 22.26 13.45
C GLN A 269 1.76 20.89 12.83
N TRP A 270 0.95 20.44 11.85
CA TRP A 270 1.14 19.13 11.27
C TRP A 270 2.45 19.05 10.49
N ARG A 271 3.21 18.05 10.83
CA ARG A 271 4.40 17.58 10.11
C ARG A 271 4.16 16.18 9.58
N HIS A 272 4.99 15.72 8.65
CA HIS A 272 4.88 14.39 8.06
C HIS A 272 3.48 14.13 7.46
N THR A 273 2.95 15.10 6.74
CA THR A 273 1.60 15.07 6.16
C THR A 273 1.66 14.68 4.69
N LEU A 274 0.88 13.65 4.32
CA LEU A 274 0.70 13.26 2.92
C LEU A 274 -0.61 13.81 2.37
N VAL A 275 -0.52 14.60 1.30
CA VAL A 275 -1.68 15.24 0.64
C VAL A 275 -1.89 14.62 -0.74
N PHE A 276 -3.07 14.04 -0.97
CA PHE A 276 -3.44 13.44 -2.24
C PHE A 276 -4.16 14.41 -3.17
N VAL A 277 -3.67 14.52 -4.39
CA VAL A 277 -4.21 15.34 -5.48
C VAL A 277 -4.33 14.49 -6.75
N ASN A 278 -5.41 14.65 -7.52
CA ASN A 278 -5.73 13.78 -8.65
C ASN A 278 -4.88 13.97 -9.90
N SER A 279 -4.15 15.08 -10.02
CA SER A 279 -3.36 15.37 -11.22
C SER A 279 -1.96 15.91 -10.88
N LYS A 280 -1.00 15.66 -11.80
CA LYS A 280 0.38 16.14 -11.70
C LYS A 280 0.44 17.67 -11.63
N ASN A 281 -0.30 18.34 -12.51
CA ASN A 281 -0.39 19.81 -12.53
C ASN A 281 -1.06 20.33 -11.25
N GLY A 282 -2.05 19.60 -10.72
CA GLY A 282 -2.67 19.92 -9.43
C GLY A 282 -1.68 19.87 -8.27
N CYS A 283 -0.76 18.90 -8.25
CA CYS A 283 0.30 18.83 -7.24
C CYS A 283 1.19 20.06 -7.27
N GLU A 284 1.71 20.43 -8.45
CA GLU A 284 2.57 21.63 -8.62
C GLU A 284 1.82 22.92 -8.24
N HIS A 285 0.57 23.03 -8.66
CA HIS A 285 -0.25 24.18 -8.37
C HIS A 285 -0.56 24.32 -6.87
N LEU A 286 -0.87 23.20 -6.19
CA LEU A 286 -1.11 23.20 -4.76
C LEU A 286 0.17 23.55 -3.99
N ALA A 287 1.33 23.00 -4.34
CA ALA A 287 2.60 23.35 -3.73
C ALA A 287 2.91 24.84 -3.86
N TYR A 288 2.73 25.41 -5.07
CA TYR A 288 2.87 26.86 -5.30
C TYR A 288 1.89 27.69 -4.46
N LYS A 289 0.63 27.26 -4.32
CA LYS A 289 -0.33 27.96 -3.48
C LYS A 289 0.03 27.88 -2.00
N LEU A 290 0.46 26.71 -1.51
CA LEU A 290 0.88 26.53 -0.12
C LEU A 290 2.11 27.37 0.23
N SER A 291 3.05 27.58 -0.72
CA SER A 291 4.18 28.46 -0.50
C SER A 291 3.81 29.93 -0.24
N LYS A 292 2.66 30.40 -0.77
CA LYS A 292 2.11 31.71 -0.44
C LYS A 292 1.55 31.82 0.98
N HIS A 293 1.36 30.69 1.62
CA HIS A 293 0.97 30.57 3.02
C HIS A 293 2.16 30.16 3.90
N ASP A 294 3.42 30.33 3.46
CA ASP A 294 4.65 29.96 4.17
C ASP A 294 4.68 28.48 4.58
N ILE A 295 4.09 27.61 3.76
CA ILE A 295 4.15 26.15 3.92
C ILE A 295 5.01 25.57 2.80
N THR A 296 6.14 24.99 3.17
CA THR A 296 7.02 24.27 2.25
C THR A 296 6.47 22.88 2.02
N ALA A 297 6.20 22.55 0.75
CA ALA A 297 5.70 21.25 0.36
C ALA A 297 6.46 20.73 -0.84
N GLU A 298 6.84 19.44 -0.82
CA GLU A 298 7.46 18.76 -1.95
C GLU A 298 6.42 17.97 -2.75
N VAL A 299 6.66 17.85 -4.06
CA VAL A 299 5.73 17.16 -4.96
C VAL A 299 6.28 15.83 -5.44
N PHE A 300 5.39 14.83 -5.49
CA PHE A 300 5.71 13.47 -5.86
C PHE A 300 4.76 12.91 -6.91
N HIS A 301 5.18 12.90 -8.19
CA HIS A 301 4.37 12.38 -9.30
C HIS A 301 5.24 11.80 -10.42
N GLY A 302 4.59 11.14 -11.39
CA GLY A 302 5.26 10.34 -12.41
C GLY A 302 6.20 11.09 -13.36
N ASP A 303 6.02 12.41 -13.54
CA ASP A 303 6.86 13.22 -14.44
C ASP A 303 8.19 13.67 -13.78
N LYS A 304 8.30 13.54 -12.45
CA LYS A 304 9.59 13.74 -11.78
C LYS A 304 10.56 12.62 -12.15
N GLY A 305 11.79 12.97 -12.46
CA GLY A 305 12.85 11.98 -12.71
C GLY A 305 13.11 11.10 -11.49
N GLN A 306 13.54 9.85 -11.71
CA GLN A 306 13.70 8.87 -10.62
C GLN A 306 14.59 9.34 -9.49
N GLY A 307 15.71 10.04 -9.81
CA GLY A 307 16.60 10.60 -8.79
C GLY A 307 15.94 11.67 -7.91
N ALA A 308 15.09 12.52 -8.50
CA ALA A 308 14.34 13.52 -7.75
C ALA A 308 13.30 12.85 -6.83
N ARG A 309 12.62 11.83 -7.34
CA ARG A 309 11.62 11.06 -6.55
C ARG A 309 12.27 10.34 -5.37
N SER A 310 13.42 9.70 -5.58
CA SER A 310 14.16 9.03 -4.48
C SER A 310 14.57 10.04 -3.41
N ARG A 311 15.12 11.20 -3.79
CA ARG A 311 15.52 12.25 -2.83
C ARG A 311 14.34 12.78 -2.02
N VAL A 312 13.22 13.09 -2.68
CA VAL A 312 12.01 13.58 -2.01
C VAL A 312 11.46 12.53 -1.03
N LEU A 313 11.44 11.26 -1.43
CA LEU A 313 10.97 10.18 -0.59
C LEU A 313 11.87 9.95 0.63
N GLU A 314 13.19 9.97 0.41
CA GLU A 314 14.19 9.83 1.49
C GLU A 314 14.08 11.01 2.47
N GLY A 315 14.02 12.25 1.97
CA GLY A 315 13.84 13.45 2.81
C GLY A 315 12.50 13.44 3.58
N PHE A 316 11.42 12.95 2.97
CA PHE A 316 10.15 12.80 3.68
C PHE A 316 10.23 11.74 4.78
N LYS A 317 10.86 10.59 4.51
CA LYS A 317 11.08 9.54 5.54
C LYS A 317 11.99 10.01 6.68
N ALA A 318 13.00 10.83 6.38
CA ALA A 318 13.91 11.39 7.38
C ALA A 318 13.27 12.52 8.23
N GLY A 319 12.06 13.01 7.85
CA GLY A 319 11.42 14.12 8.53
C GLY A 319 11.90 15.50 8.09
N ASP A 320 12.75 15.58 7.03
CA ASP A 320 13.22 16.85 6.47
C ASP A 320 12.12 17.58 5.67
N ILE A 321 11.06 16.88 5.28
CA ILE A 321 9.94 17.39 4.48
C ILE A 321 8.65 17.23 5.30
N ASP A 322 8.01 18.34 5.64
CA ASP A 322 6.79 18.35 6.45
C ASP A 322 5.55 17.95 5.66
N VAL A 323 5.45 18.36 4.39
CA VAL A 323 4.27 18.13 3.53
C VAL A 323 4.68 17.52 2.20
N LEU A 324 4.17 16.34 1.91
CA LEU A 324 4.34 15.66 0.63
C LEU A 324 3.03 15.68 -0.14
N ILE A 325 3.03 16.28 -1.33
CA ILE A 325 1.88 16.32 -2.23
C ILE A 325 2.06 15.28 -3.32
N ALA A 326 1.15 14.33 -3.41
CA ALA A 326 1.32 13.20 -4.31
C ALA A 326 0.06 12.84 -5.11
N THR A 327 0.27 12.26 -6.30
CA THR A 327 -0.80 11.57 -7.02
C THR A 327 -0.93 10.12 -6.55
N ASP A 328 -2.12 9.52 -6.68
CA ASP A 328 -2.35 8.11 -6.35
C ASP A 328 -1.31 7.17 -6.95
N ILE A 329 -1.05 7.33 -8.26
CA ILE A 329 -0.12 6.45 -8.98
C ILE A 329 1.28 6.52 -8.40
N ALA A 330 1.71 7.70 -7.99
CA ALA A 330 3.04 7.89 -7.45
C ALA A 330 3.15 7.47 -5.98
N ALA A 331 2.12 7.77 -5.17
CA ALA A 331 2.12 7.46 -3.74
C ALA A 331 1.86 5.98 -3.42
N ARG A 332 1.31 5.21 -4.36
CA ARG A 332 1.11 3.78 -4.17
C ARG A 332 2.41 3.01 -4.30
N GLY A 333 2.55 1.99 -3.48
CA GLY A 333 3.80 1.24 -3.37
C GLY A 333 4.94 2.03 -2.70
N LEU A 334 4.65 3.23 -2.16
CA LEU A 334 5.59 3.91 -1.28
C LEU A 334 5.57 3.21 0.08
N ASP A 335 6.75 2.92 0.57
CA ASP A 335 6.98 2.54 1.95
C ASP A 335 6.92 3.81 2.83
N ILE A 336 5.73 4.37 2.89
CA ILE A 336 5.36 5.45 3.79
C ILE A 336 4.15 4.94 4.55
N GLU A 337 4.42 4.41 5.71
CA GLU A 337 3.42 3.88 6.64
C GLU A 337 3.52 4.65 7.96
N LYS A 338 2.48 4.55 8.78
CA LYS A 338 2.41 5.21 10.08
C LYS A 338 2.45 6.74 10.01
N LEU A 339 1.92 7.30 8.93
CA LEU A 339 1.82 8.77 8.86
C LEU A 339 0.83 9.28 9.90
N PRO A 340 1.17 10.37 10.62
CA PRO A 340 0.24 10.99 11.55
C PRO A 340 -1.00 11.53 10.83
N VAL A 341 -0.82 12.10 9.63
CA VAL A 341 -1.90 12.76 8.90
C VAL A 341 -1.85 12.42 7.41
N VAL A 342 -3.00 12.01 6.88
CA VAL A 342 -3.26 11.84 5.44
C VAL A 342 -4.44 12.70 5.03
N ILE A 343 -4.31 13.45 3.95
CA ILE A 343 -5.33 14.39 3.49
C ILE A 343 -5.71 14.07 2.04
N ASN A 344 -6.99 13.79 1.81
CA ASN A 344 -7.58 13.79 0.49
C ASN A 344 -7.97 15.23 0.13
N PHE A 345 -7.07 15.97 -0.50
CA PHE A 345 -7.37 17.30 -1.05
C PHE A 345 -8.35 17.18 -2.23
N ASP A 346 -8.11 16.20 -3.10
CA ASP A 346 -9.08 15.72 -4.08
C ASP A 346 -9.53 14.32 -3.71
N LEU A 347 -10.81 14.01 -3.88
CA LEU A 347 -11.32 12.67 -3.67
C LEU A 347 -10.72 11.68 -4.69
N PRO A 348 -10.41 10.45 -4.29
CA PRO A 348 -9.95 9.42 -5.21
C PRO A 348 -11.06 9.02 -6.18
N ARG A 349 -10.67 8.54 -7.37
CA ARG A 349 -11.62 8.13 -8.41
C ARG A 349 -12.42 6.88 -8.04
N SER A 350 -11.87 6.03 -7.20
CA SER A 350 -12.55 4.78 -6.78
C SER A 350 -12.64 4.65 -5.26
N PRO A 351 -13.68 3.98 -4.75
CA PRO A 351 -13.79 3.69 -3.31
C PRO A 351 -12.62 2.84 -2.77
N ALA A 352 -12.06 1.96 -3.57
CA ALA A 352 -10.89 1.16 -3.17
C ALA A 352 -9.66 2.04 -2.95
N ASP A 353 -9.47 3.05 -3.80
CA ASP A 353 -8.37 4.01 -3.68
C ASP A 353 -8.46 4.82 -2.39
N TYR A 354 -9.68 5.13 -1.94
CA TYR A 354 -9.90 5.80 -0.66
C TYR A 354 -9.28 5.01 0.50
N MET A 355 -9.56 3.71 0.57
CA MET A 355 -9.00 2.84 1.61
C MET A 355 -7.47 2.73 1.52
N HIS A 356 -6.92 2.67 0.30
CA HIS A 356 -5.48 2.65 0.08
C HIS A 356 -4.78 3.95 0.50
N ARG A 357 -5.44 5.11 0.33
CA ARG A 357 -4.92 6.41 0.77
C ARG A 357 -4.92 6.53 2.29
N ILE A 358 -6.07 6.32 2.91
CA ILE A 358 -6.20 6.46 4.37
C ILE A 358 -5.41 5.40 5.14
N GLY A 359 -5.21 4.22 4.54
CA GLY A 359 -4.38 3.15 5.08
C GLY A 359 -2.88 3.47 5.15
N ARG A 360 -2.45 4.69 4.77
CA ARG A 360 -1.08 5.21 5.02
C ARG A 360 -0.97 5.83 6.40
N SER A 361 -2.08 6.07 7.09
CA SER A 361 -2.13 6.66 8.42
C SER A 361 -2.62 5.62 9.45
N GLY A 362 -2.10 5.69 10.66
CA GLY A 362 -2.52 4.92 11.84
C GLY A 362 -2.26 3.41 11.72
N ARG A 363 -1.22 2.90 12.39
CA ARG A 363 -0.94 1.46 12.54
C ARG A 363 -0.12 1.20 13.79
N ALA A 364 -0.12 -0.06 14.25
CA ALA A 364 0.69 -0.55 15.37
C ALA A 364 0.46 0.21 16.69
N GLY A 365 -0.82 0.55 17.00
CA GLY A 365 -1.19 1.18 18.27
C GLY A 365 -1.15 2.72 18.25
N GLU A 366 -0.67 3.37 17.18
CA GLU A 366 -0.69 4.82 17.03
C GLU A 366 -1.97 5.32 16.35
N VAL A 367 -2.52 6.42 16.87
CA VAL A 367 -3.72 7.04 16.31
C VAL A 367 -3.36 7.84 15.05
N GLY A 368 -3.86 7.41 13.91
CA GLY A 368 -3.72 8.15 12.65
C GLY A 368 -4.92 9.02 12.34
N LEU A 369 -4.71 10.08 11.56
CA LEU A 369 -5.75 10.99 11.13
C LEU A 369 -5.87 11.00 9.59
N ALA A 370 -7.06 10.70 9.08
CA ALA A 370 -7.38 10.81 7.66
C ALA A 370 -8.44 11.90 7.46
N LEU A 371 -8.12 12.90 6.66
CA LEU A 371 -9.01 14.00 6.34
C LEU A 371 -9.43 13.96 4.88
N SER A 372 -10.68 14.35 4.62
CA SER A 372 -11.15 14.58 3.24
C SER A 372 -11.77 16.00 3.15
N LEU A 373 -11.30 16.77 2.19
CA LEU A 373 -11.86 18.08 1.86
C LEU A 373 -12.84 17.91 0.70
N ILE A 374 -14.12 18.07 0.94
CA ILE A 374 -15.16 17.92 -0.08
C ILE A 374 -15.88 19.25 -0.32
N ASP A 375 -16.10 19.58 -1.58
CA ASP A 375 -17.04 20.64 -1.95
C ASP A 375 -18.39 20.05 -2.37
N TYR A 376 -19.34 20.89 -2.79
CA TYR A 376 -20.67 20.43 -3.16
C TYR A 376 -20.67 19.49 -4.38
N GLU A 377 -19.71 19.63 -5.31
CA GLU A 377 -19.58 18.74 -6.47
C GLU A 377 -19.09 17.34 -6.05
N ASP A 378 -18.25 17.28 -5.01
CA ASP A 378 -17.72 16.04 -4.46
C ASP A 378 -18.73 15.21 -3.65
N TYR A 379 -19.84 15.84 -3.22
CA TYR A 379 -20.77 15.26 -2.23
C TYR A 379 -21.36 13.91 -2.67
N HIS A 380 -21.87 13.84 -3.91
CA HIS A 380 -22.42 12.60 -4.43
C HIS A 380 -21.37 11.49 -4.55
N HIS A 381 -20.18 11.85 -5.03
CA HIS A 381 -19.07 10.90 -5.18
C HIS A 381 -18.62 10.38 -3.81
N PHE A 382 -18.53 11.26 -2.80
CA PHE A 382 -18.17 10.83 -1.45
C PHE A 382 -19.20 9.87 -0.84
N LYS A 383 -20.51 10.07 -1.08
CA LYS A 383 -21.54 9.11 -0.67
C LYS A 383 -21.34 7.71 -1.28
N ILE A 384 -20.89 7.64 -2.54
CA ILE A 384 -20.57 6.35 -3.16
C ILE A 384 -19.39 5.69 -2.43
N ILE A 385 -18.35 6.46 -2.07
CA ILE A 385 -17.20 6.00 -1.28
C ILE A 385 -17.69 5.45 0.07
N GLU A 386 -18.52 6.20 0.80
CA GLU A 386 -19.06 5.77 2.09
C GLU A 386 -19.87 4.47 1.97
N LYS A 387 -20.79 4.39 1.00
CA LYS A 387 -21.62 3.22 0.79
C LYS A 387 -20.82 1.96 0.47
N LYS A 388 -19.81 2.08 -0.40
CA LYS A 388 -18.97 0.94 -0.81
C LYS A 388 -18.04 0.47 0.30
N ASN A 389 -17.52 1.39 1.10
CA ASN A 389 -16.62 1.07 2.21
C ASN A 389 -17.36 0.82 3.54
N LYS A 390 -18.72 0.89 3.54
CA LYS A 390 -19.55 0.70 4.73
C LYS A 390 -19.20 1.63 5.89
N ILE A 391 -18.80 2.85 5.58
CA ILE A 391 -18.51 3.92 6.54
C ILE A 391 -19.56 5.01 6.45
N ARG A 392 -19.73 5.78 7.51
CA ARG A 392 -20.58 6.97 7.55
C ARG A 392 -19.89 8.01 8.41
N LEU A 393 -19.51 9.13 7.82
CA LEU A 393 -18.75 10.19 8.46
C LEU A 393 -19.61 11.45 8.58
N GLU A 394 -19.52 12.12 9.73
CA GLU A 394 -20.15 13.42 9.92
C GLU A 394 -19.45 14.46 9.05
N ARG A 395 -20.23 15.43 8.54
CA ARG A 395 -19.72 16.57 7.77
C ARG A 395 -19.43 17.68 8.76
N GLU A 396 -18.18 18.12 8.76
CA GLU A 396 -17.70 19.18 9.63
C GLU A 396 -17.38 20.42 8.81
N GLU A 397 -17.43 21.58 9.42
CA GLU A 397 -16.99 22.85 8.85
C GLU A 397 -15.78 23.36 9.61
N VAL A 398 -14.91 24.09 8.93
CA VAL A 398 -13.74 24.72 9.56
C VAL A 398 -14.11 26.14 9.96
N GLU A 399 -13.89 26.49 11.22
CA GLU A 399 -14.14 27.83 11.74
C GLU A 399 -13.45 28.92 10.88
N GLY A 400 -14.23 29.89 10.42
CA GLY A 400 -13.78 30.95 9.52
C GLY A 400 -13.79 30.57 8.02
N PHE A 401 -14.31 29.36 7.69
CA PHE A 401 -14.49 28.86 6.33
C PHE A 401 -15.84 28.14 6.21
N GLU A 402 -16.88 28.76 6.76
CA GLU A 402 -18.24 28.23 6.72
C GLU A 402 -18.74 28.15 5.27
N VAL A 403 -19.50 27.11 4.97
CA VAL A 403 -19.98 26.86 3.61
C VAL A 403 -21.12 27.82 3.28
N ASP A 404 -21.02 28.49 2.14
CA ASP A 404 -22.11 29.30 1.60
C ASP A 404 -23.22 28.40 1.07
N GLU A 405 -24.28 28.21 1.86
CA GLU A 405 -25.44 27.38 1.51
C GLU A 405 -26.15 27.82 0.22
N SER A 406 -26.00 29.06 -0.20
CA SER A 406 -26.59 29.57 -1.44
C SER A 406 -25.95 28.96 -2.70
N LEU A 407 -24.73 28.41 -2.57
CA LEU A 407 -23.99 27.75 -3.65
C LEU A 407 -24.27 26.27 -3.74
N ILE A 408 -25.04 25.68 -2.82
CA ILE A 408 -25.38 24.28 -2.80
C ILE A 408 -26.57 24.02 -3.72
N ASP A 409 -26.41 23.08 -4.69
CA ASP A 409 -27.52 22.62 -5.51
C ASP A 409 -28.66 22.09 -4.61
N PRO A 410 -29.90 22.56 -4.81
CA PRO A 410 -31.05 22.10 -4.00
C PRO A 410 -31.26 20.60 -3.97
N SER A 411 -30.86 19.87 -5.00
CA SER A 411 -30.91 18.40 -5.05
C SER A 411 -29.92 17.74 -4.08
N VAL A 412 -28.83 18.42 -3.72
CA VAL A 412 -27.84 17.98 -2.74
C VAL A 412 -28.25 18.38 -1.32
N ALA A 413 -28.94 19.51 -1.19
CA ALA A 413 -29.41 20.04 0.11
C ALA A 413 -30.51 19.15 0.74
N ALA A 414 -31.30 18.43 -0.06
CA ALA A 414 -32.38 17.54 0.41
C ALA A 414 -31.89 16.35 1.26
N ASP A 415 -30.59 16.09 1.30
CA ASP A 415 -29.97 14.96 2.01
C ASP A 415 -29.22 15.38 3.31
N LYS A 416 -29.40 16.62 3.76
CA LYS A 416 -28.92 17.01 5.11
C LYS A 416 -29.68 16.20 6.18
N PRO A 417 -29.01 15.69 7.22
CA PRO A 417 -29.72 15.19 8.39
C PRO A 417 -30.57 16.33 8.94
N MET A 418 -31.89 16.17 8.96
CA MET A 418 -32.79 17.14 9.58
C MET A 418 -32.31 17.41 11.00
N ALA A 419 -31.89 18.64 11.27
CA ALA A 419 -31.74 19.14 12.64
C ALA A 419 -33.06 18.83 13.37
N LYS A 420 -32.99 18.11 14.48
CA LYS A 420 -34.18 17.81 15.28
C LYS A 420 -34.89 19.13 15.56
N PRO A 421 -36.22 19.26 15.33
CA PRO A 421 -36.93 20.48 15.59
C PRO A 421 -36.75 20.87 17.06
N ALA A 422 -36.33 22.09 17.30
CA ALA A 422 -36.20 22.66 18.64
C ALA A 422 -37.57 22.60 19.33
N GLY A 423 -37.67 21.70 20.30
CA GLY A 423 -38.87 21.57 21.13
C GLY A 423 -39.15 22.91 21.84
N THR A 424 -40.31 23.45 21.59
CA THR A 424 -40.87 24.58 22.36
C THR A 424 -41.00 24.16 23.83
N GLY A 425 -40.16 24.73 24.71
CA GLY A 425 -40.28 24.39 26.13
C GLY A 425 -39.31 25.17 27.04
N LYS A 426 -39.77 26.33 27.51
CA LYS A 426 -39.45 26.98 28.81
C LYS A 426 -37.98 27.30 29.14
N LYS A 427 -37.74 28.60 29.21
CA LYS A 427 -36.59 29.27 29.87
C LYS A 427 -36.23 28.65 31.21
N LYS A 428 -34.97 28.13 31.33
CA LYS A 428 -34.24 28.14 32.61
C LYS A 428 -32.74 28.18 32.35
N ALA A 429 -32.14 29.21 32.97
CA ALA A 429 -30.76 29.38 33.43
C ALA A 429 -29.57 29.01 32.50
N LYS A 430 -28.84 30.07 32.15
CA LYS A 430 -27.49 30.04 31.62
C LYS A 430 -26.59 29.08 32.43
N LYS A 431 -26.10 28.00 31.81
CA LYS A 431 -24.87 27.35 32.21
C LYS A 431 -24.04 27.18 30.94
N ASN A 432 -22.83 27.72 30.98
CA ASN A 432 -21.86 27.68 29.90
C ASN A 432 -21.67 26.30 29.35
N LEU A 433 -22.17 26.00 28.13
CA LEU A 433 -21.68 24.88 27.35
C LEU A 433 -20.58 25.42 26.45
N LYS A 434 -19.33 25.07 26.79
CA LYS A 434 -18.20 25.20 25.87
C LYS A 434 -18.50 24.33 24.66
N SER A 435 -18.52 24.93 23.46
CA SER A 435 -18.67 24.25 22.21
C SER A 435 -17.53 23.22 22.02
N LYS A 436 -17.87 21.96 21.84
CA LYS A 436 -16.95 20.89 21.48
C LYS A 436 -16.62 20.94 19.99
N SER A 437 -15.92 21.95 19.53
CA SER A 437 -15.44 22.05 18.15
C SER A 437 -13.95 22.38 18.05
N SER A 438 -13.19 22.16 19.13
CA SER A 438 -11.73 22.18 19.03
C SER A 438 -11.25 20.78 18.67
N ILE A 439 -10.43 20.67 17.64
CA ILE A 439 -9.57 19.51 17.41
C ILE A 439 -8.91 19.24 18.76
N ASN A 440 -9.13 18.04 19.30
CA ASN A 440 -8.58 17.69 20.60
C ASN A 440 -7.06 17.65 20.44
N THR A 441 -6.38 18.72 20.86
CA THR A 441 -4.92 18.86 20.83
C THR A 441 -4.25 17.88 21.78
N ASP A 442 -5.02 17.28 22.71
CA ASP A 442 -4.49 16.34 23.71
C ASP A 442 -4.08 14.99 23.10
N ILE A 443 -4.51 14.67 21.88
CA ILE A 443 -4.08 13.44 21.16
C ILE A 443 -2.60 13.52 20.75
N TRP A 444 -2.03 14.72 20.66
CA TRP A 444 -0.68 14.96 20.13
C TRP A 444 0.34 15.45 21.17
N SER A 445 -0.06 15.64 22.42
CA SER A 445 0.85 16.08 23.50
C SER A 445 1.88 15.01 23.93
N GLY A 446 1.84 13.82 23.33
CA GLY A 446 2.75 12.71 23.63
C GLY A 446 3.95 12.57 22.66
N TYR A 447 4.04 13.40 21.62
CA TYR A 447 5.22 13.42 20.73
C TYR A 447 6.30 14.32 21.33
N SER A 448 7.05 13.83 22.29
CA SER A 448 8.38 14.33 22.64
C SER A 448 9.39 13.62 21.71
N GLU A 449 10.23 14.40 21.06
CA GLU A 449 11.35 13.90 20.27
C GLU A 449 12.20 12.93 21.09
N PRO A 450 12.63 11.80 20.52
CA PRO A 450 13.73 11.04 21.12
C PRO A 450 15.01 11.86 20.96
N GLU A 451 15.72 12.07 22.04
CA GLU A 451 17.09 12.58 22.06
C GLU A 451 18.06 11.77 21.19
#